data_c984649c028429ecf5f40fc91d3684e8
#
_entry.id   c984649c028429ecf5f40fc91d3684e8
#
_cell.length_a   1.000
_cell.length_b   1.000
_cell.length_c   1.000
_cell.angle_alpha   90.00
_cell.angle_beta   90.00
_cell.angle_gamma   90.00
#
_symmetry.space_group_name_H-M   'P 1'
#
loop_
_entity.id
_entity.type
_entity.pdbx_description
1 polymer ?
#
loop_
_entity_poly.entity_id
_entity_poly.type
_entity_poly.pdbx_seq_one_letter_code
_entity_poly.pdbx_strand_id
1 'polypeptide(L)'
;MLSFFEYLQEGNKLYSNVEKPLSQGKGVSTVSAERYGRSSYWNKQADKSLKGDLSRLRKKGAIGGYKSTVGRYQDKEKAPGDIDTEKSYVVRQSSKVNPERHRKIVNALGKRYGQQSTMHISPNKEAEYNYMGSKKVDKQGKVVYNRPLSGGGGDTSFRKKQSFTTEK
;
A
#
# COMPACT_ATOMS: atom_id res chain seq x y z
N MET A 1 3.86 2.46 29.74
CA MET A 1 2.38 2.21 29.73
C MET A 1 1.80 3.08 28.62
N LEU A 2 1.07 2.49 27.68
CA LEU A 2 0.40 3.25 26.63
C LEU A 2 -0.73 4.08 27.25
N SER A 3 -0.91 5.31 26.78
CA SER A 3 -2.08 6.10 27.16
C SER A 3 -3.36 5.45 26.63
N PHE A 4 -4.52 5.78 27.23
CA PHE A 4 -5.81 5.28 26.73
C PHE A 4 -6.04 5.61 25.25
N PHE A 5 -5.56 6.75 24.79
CA PHE A 5 -5.61 7.16 23.38
C PHE A 5 -4.73 6.27 22.50
N GLU A 6 -3.52 5.93 22.91
CA GLU A 6 -2.63 5.02 22.19
C GLU A 6 -3.22 3.61 22.14
N TYR A 7 -3.84 3.13 23.21
CA TYR A 7 -4.55 1.86 23.25
C TYR A 7 -5.73 1.82 22.26
N LEU A 8 -6.54 2.86 22.17
CA LEU A 8 -7.61 2.97 21.18
C LEU A 8 -7.06 3.02 19.74
N GLN A 9 -5.92 3.65 19.52
CA GLN A 9 -5.26 3.72 18.22
C GLN A 9 -4.61 2.40 17.82
N GLU A 10 -4.10 1.60 18.74
CA GLU A 10 -3.51 0.29 18.41
C GLU A 10 -4.51 -0.69 17.81
N GLY A 11 -5.78 -0.59 18.14
CA GLY A 11 -6.88 -1.31 17.47
C GLY A 11 -7.17 -0.80 16.06
N ASN A 12 -6.65 0.38 15.68
CA ASN A 12 -6.84 1.00 14.40
C ASN A 12 -5.78 0.46 13.40
N LYS A 13 -6.25 -0.23 12.37
CA LYS A 13 -5.36 -0.83 11.34
C LYS A 13 -4.65 0.20 10.48
N LEU A 14 -5.27 1.35 10.24
CA LEU A 14 -4.66 2.47 9.54
C LEU A 14 -3.50 3.02 10.38
N TYR A 15 -3.74 3.29 11.67
CA TYR A 15 -2.71 3.76 12.56
C TYR A 15 -1.52 2.80 12.63
N SER A 16 -1.77 1.54 12.96
CA SER A 16 -0.70 0.55 13.19
C SER A 16 0.11 0.19 11.92
N ASN A 17 -0.48 0.32 10.75
CA ASN A 17 0.17 -0.07 9.49
C ASN A 17 0.66 1.10 8.63
N VAL A 18 0.19 2.30 8.86
CA VAL A 18 0.58 3.50 8.09
C VAL A 18 1.09 4.61 9.00
N GLU A 19 0.24 5.16 9.87
CA GLU A 19 0.60 6.37 10.65
C GLU A 19 1.76 6.14 11.61
N LYS A 20 1.70 5.07 12.41
CA LYS A 20 2.75 4.74 13.39
C LYS A 20 4.11 4.46 12.73
N PRO A 21 4.23 3.63 11.67
CA PRO A 21 5.50 3.49 10.96
C PRO A 21 6.05 4.80 10.42
N LEU A 22 5.22 5.65 9.81
CA LEU A 22 5.65 6.94 9.28
C LEU A 22 6.14 7.88 10.39
N SER A 23 5.45 7.94 11.54
CA SER A 23 5.88 8.73 12.71
C SER A 23 7.19 8.22 13.32
N GLN A 24 7.52 6.95 13.11
CA GLN A 24 8.78 6.33 13.53
C GLN A 24 9.91 6.49 12.50
N GLY A 25 9.73 7.31 11.48
CA GLY A 25 10.73 7.51 10.42
C GLY A 25 10.86 6.34 9.44
N LYS A 26 9.84 5.46 9.34
CA LYS A 26 9.83 4.29 8.45
C LYS A 26 8.89 4.51 7.29
N GLY A 27 9.32 4.12 6.09
CA GLY A 27 8.48 4.14 4.91
C GLY A 27 7.41 3.04 4.92
N VAL A 28 6.37 3.27 4.13
CA VAL A 28 5.26 2.34 3.90
C VAL A 28 5.03 2.24 2.39
N SER A 29 4.73 1.05 1.91
CA SER A 29 4.47 0.83 0.48
C SER A 29 3.22 0.00 0.28
N THR A 30 2.63 0.08 -0.92
CA THR A 30 1.55 -0.82 -1.33
C THR A 30 1.96 -1.67 -2.53
N VAL A 31 1.50 -2.91 -2.55
CA VAL A 31 1.68 -3.85 -3.65
C VAL A 31 0.48 -4.77 -3.76
N SER A 32 0.12 -5.12 -4.99
CA SER A 32 -0.94 -6.10 -5.29
C SER A 32 -0.40 -7.24 -6.15
N ALA A 33 -1.14 -8.31 -6.25
CA ALA A 33 -0.93 -9.37 -7.24
C ALA A 33 -2.12 -9.51 -8.20
N GLU A 34 -3.20 -8.76 -7.98
CA GLU A 34 -4.36 -8.76 -8.86
C GLU A 34 -4.05 -8.00 -10.16
N ARG A 35 -4.63 -8.46 -11.25
CA ARG A 35 -4.51 -7.83 -12.57
C ARG A 35 -5.86 -7.77 -13.25
N TYR A 36 -6.17 -6.62 -13.80
CA TYR A 36 -7.32 -6.46 -14.67
C TYR A 36 -7.25 -7.44 -15.87
N GLY A 37 -8.40 -7.99 -16.27
CA GLY A 37 -8.48 -8.96 -17.36
C GLY A 37 -8.02 -10.39 -17.02
N ARG A 38 -7.48 -10.62 -15.83
CA ARG A 38 -7.15 -11.97 -15.36
C ARG A 38 -8.35 -12.59 -14.64
N SER A 39 -8.58 -13.91 -14.81
CA SER A 39 -9.67 -14.60 -14.10
C SER A 39 -9.50 -14.52 -12.57
N SER A 40 -10.62 -14.60 -11.87
CA SER A 40 -10.65 -14.60 -10.40
C SER A 40 -9.83 -15.76 -9.81
N TYR A 41 -9.79 -16.92 -10.47
CA TYR A 41 -8.95 -18.04 -10.05
C TYR A 41 -7.46 -17.68 -10.05
N TRP A 42 -6.95 -17.13 -11.15
CA TRP A 42 -5.55 -16.74 -11.27
C TRP A 42 -5.17 -15.59 -10.35
N ASN A 43 -6.07 -14.62 -10.15
CA ASN A 43 -5.85 -13.54 -9.18
C ASN A 43 -5.76 -14.09 -7.75
N LYS A 44 -6.59 -15.06 -7.36
CA LYS A 44 -6.50 -15.74 -6.05
C LYS A 44 -5.18 -16.50 -5.87
N GLN A 45 -4.70 -17.19 -6.91
CA GLN A 45 -3.40 -17.90 -6.85
C GLN A 45 -2.23 -16.93 -6.74
N ALA A 46 -2.25 -15.84 -7.50
CA ALA A 46 -1.24 -14.79 -7.43
C ALA A 46 -1.22 -14.10 -6.05
N ASP A 47 -2.38 -13.80 -5.49
CA ASP A 47 -2.52 -13.24 -4.13
C ASP A 47 -1.95 -14.18 -3.06
N LYS A 48 -2.26 -15.47 -3.13
CA LYS A 48 -1.70 -16.49 -2.22
C LYS A 48 -0.17 -16.54 -2.32
N SER A 49 0.37 -16.47 -3.53
CA SER A 49 1.82 -16.45 -3.77
C SER A 49 2.47 -15.19 -3.22
N LEU A 50 1.90 -14.01 -3.48
CA LEU A 50 2.39 -12.74 -2.93
C LEU A 50 2.38 -12.74 -1.41
N LYS A 51 1.32 -13.21 -0.79
CA LYS A 51 1.24 -13.36 0.68
C LYS A 51 2.34 -14.29 1.21
N GLY A 52 2.65 -15.39 0.51
CA GLY A 52 3.76 -16.28 0.83
C GLY A 52 5.12 -15.59 0.76
N ASP A 53 5.37 -14.80 -0.30
CA ASP A 53 6.59 -14.01 -0.45
C ASP A 53 6.73 -12.96 0.66
N LEU A 54 5.67 -12.22 0.97
CA LEU A 54 5.65 -11.23 2.05
C LEU A 54 5.94 -11.89 3.41
N SER A 55 5.38 -13.07 3.67
CA SER A 55 5.66 -13.83 4.90
C SER A 55 7.14 -14.22 5.00
N ARG A 56 7.75 -14.69 3.91
CA ARG A 56 9.19 -15.03 3.87
C ARG A 56 10.07 -13.81 4.09
N LEU A 57 9.76 -12.69 3.44
CA LEU A 57 10.49 -11.44 3.59
C LEU A 57 10.41 -10.89 5.02
N ARG A 58 9.25 -11.00 5.66
CA ARG A 58 9.07 -10.64 7.08
C ARG A 58 9.93 -11.52 7.99
N LYS A 59 9.90 -12.83 7.81
CA LYS A 59 10.73 -13.77 8.60
C LYS A 59 12.22 -13.48 8.48
N LYS A 60 12.68 -13.06 7.28
CA LYS A 60 14.07 -12.64 7.03
C LYS A 60 14.40 -11.23 7.54
N GLY A 61 13.44 -10.49 8.07
CA GLY A 61 13.61 -9.10 8.49
C GLY A 61 13.79 -8.11 7.34
N ALA A 62 13.52 -8.51 6.10
CA ALA A 62 13.62 -7.64 4.92
C ALA A 62 12.46 -6.63 4.83
N ILE A 63 11.33 -6.93 5.44
CA ILE A 63 10.21 -6.01 5.67
C ILE A 63 9.78 -6.04 7.14
N GLY A 64 9.21 -4.96 7.64
CA GLY A 64 8.75 -4.85 9.03
C GLY A 64 7.41 -5.54 9.30
N GLY A 65 6.67 -5.83 8.24
CA GLY A 65 5.38 -6.49 8.28
C GLY A 65 4.48 -6.06 7.13
N TYR A 66 3.32 -6.68 7.03
CA TYR A 66 2.35 -6.36 5.98
C TYR A 66 0.92 -6.55 6.48
N LYS A 67 -0.04 -5.88 5.83
CA LYS A 67 -1.46 -5.98 6.10
C LYS A 67 -2.26 -5.95 4.81
N SER A 68 -3.22 -6.86 4.67
CA SER A 68 -4.17 -6.86 3.55
C SER A 68 -5.08 -5.64 3.62
N THR A 69 -5.28 -5.01 2.48
CA THR A 69 -6.11 -3.83 2.25
C THR A 69 -6.90 -3.97 0.97
N VAL A 70 -7.76 -3.03 0.70
CA VAL A 70 -8.44 -2.88 -0.59
C VAL A 70 -8.07 -1.53 -1.17
N GLY A 71 -7.43 -1.54 -2.33
CA GLY A 71 -7.23 -0.36 -3.16
C GLY A 71 -8.54 -0.06 -3.90
N ARG A 72 -8.96 1.19 -3.91
CA ARG A 72 -10.10 1.68 -4.66
C ARG A 72 -9.64 2.84 -5.53
N TYR A 73 -10.03 2.84 -6.78
CA TYR A 73 -9.73 3.94 -7.69
C TYR A 73 -10.87 4.16 -8.65
N GLN A 74 -11.04 5.41 -8.99
CA GLN A 74 -12.00 5.86 -9.99
C GLN A 74 -11.24 6.30 -11.23
N ASP A 75 -11.44 5.61 -12.32
CA ASP A 75 -10.91 6.01 -13.62
C ASP A 75 -11.65 7.28 -14.08
N LYS A 76 -10.90 8.25 -14.62
CA LYS A 76 -11.48 9.49 -15.16
C LYS A 76 -12.39 9.26 -16.36
N GLU A 77 -12.19 8.15 -17.08
CA GLU A 77 -12.97 7.77 -18.25
C GLU A 77 -14.25 7.02 -17.91
N LYS A 78 -14.43 6.63 -16.65
CA LYS A 78 -15.62 5.94 -16.15
C LYS A 78 -16.63 6.88 -15.52
N ALA A 79 -17.89 6.45 -15.49
CA ALA A 79 -18.97 7.21 -14.86
C ALA A 79 -18.66 7.49 -13.37
N PRO A 80 -19.07 8.67 -12.83
CA PRO A 80 -18.95 8.94 -11.41
C PRO A 80 -19.58 7.83 -10.57
N GLY A 81 -18.84 7.27 -9.62
CA GLY A 81 -19.29 6.17 -8.78
C GLY A 81 -18.94 4.77 -9.29
N ASP A 82 -18.40 4.62 -10.49
CA ASP A 82 -17.86 3.36 -11.00
C ASP A 82 -16.42 3.19 -10.48
N ILE A 83 -16.31 2.54 -9.32
CA ILE A 83 -15.07 2.39 -8.57
C ILE A 83 -14.51 1.00 -8.77
N ASP A 84 -13.32 0.91 -9.31
CA ASP A 84 -12.55 -0.32 -9.35
C ASP A 84 -11.93 -0.62 -7.98
N THR A 85 -11.93 -1.89 -7.62
CA THR A 85 -11.32 -2.37 -6.39
C THR A 85 -10.31 -3.46 -6.67
N GLU A 86 -9.21 -3.44 -5.96
CA GLU A 86 -8.24 -4.54 -5.99
C GLU A 86 -7.73 -4.87 -4.60
N LYS A 87 -7.48 -6.13 -4.34
CA LYS A 87 -6.84 -6.56 -3.12
C LYS A 87 -5.37 -6.21 -3.15
N SER A 88 -4.92 -5.49 -2.14
CA SER A 88 -3.55 -5.01 -2.01
C SER A 88 -2.98 -5.33 -0.63
N TYR A 89 -1.68 -5.12 -0.47
CA TYR A 89 -1.02 -5.21 0.82
C TYR A 89 -0.27 -3.90 1.10
N VAL A 90 -0.48 -3.38 2.30
CA VAL A 90 0.40 -2.36 2.87
C VAL A 90 1.59 -3.07 3.48
N VAL A 91 2.79 -2.68 3.08
CA VAL A 91 4.07 -3.25 3.48
C VAL A 91 4.87 -2.21 4.24
N ARG A 92 5.26 -2.50 5.47
CA ARG A 92 6.02 -1.60 6.33
C ARG A 92 7.52 -1.84 6.17
N GLN A 93 8.29 -0.77 6.14
CA GLN A 93 9.75 -0.84 6.16
C GLN A 93 10.25 -1.50 7.46
N SER A 94 11.20 -2.42 7.34
CA SER A 94 11.93 -2.96 8.48
C SER A 94 12.97 -1.97 9.00
N SER A 95 13.23 -1.98 10.31
CA SER A 95 14.34 -1.24 10.90
C SER A 95 15.73 -1.72 10.44
N LYS A 96 15.80 -2.91 9.83
CA LYS A 96 17.06 -3.51 9.32
C LYS A 96 17.40 -3.07 7.90
N VAL A 97 16.52 -2.34 7.22
CA VAL A 97 16.73 -1.89 5.84
C VAL A 97 16.47 -0.39 5.72
N ASN A 98 17.25 0.28 4.89
CA ASN A 98 17.02 1.68 4.57
C ASN A 98 15.82 1.87 3.61
N PRO A 99 15.29 3.10 3.45
CA PRO A 99 14.15 3.38 2.58
C PRO A 99 14.36 2.94 1.13
N GLU A 100 15.54 3.15 0.58
CA GLU A 100 15.86 2.77 -0.80
C GLU A 100 15.79 1.26 -1.00
N ARG A 101 16.36 0.47 -0.09
CA ARG A 101 16.30 -0.99 -0.13
C ARG A 101 14.88 -1.51 0.04
N HIS A 102 14.09 -0.90 0.93
CA HIS A 102 12.67 -1.21 1.08
C HIS A 102 11.91 -1.01 -0.24
N ARG A 103 12.12 0.14 -0.89
CA ARG A 103 11.53 0.46 -2.19
C ARG A 103 11.92 -0.57 -3.26
N LYS A 104 13.20 -0.93 -3.35
CA LYS A 104 13.69 -1.97 -4.27
C LYS A 104 13.03 -3.32 -4.05
N ILE A 105 12.83 -3.73 -2.78
CA ILE A 105 12.16 -4.99 -2.43
C ILE A 105 10.70 -4.98 -2.92
N VAL A 106 9.96 -3.91 -2.64
CA VAL A 106 8.55 -3.82 -3.03
C VAL A 106 8.40 -3.70 -4.54
N ASN A 107 9.27 -2.94 -5.21
CA ASN A 107 9.30 -2.86 -6.68
C ASN A 107 9.59 -4.23 -7.32
N ALA A 108 10.49 -5.02 -6.76
CA ALA A 108 10.76 -6.37 -7.24
C ALA A 108 9.53 -7.28 -7.13
N LEU A 109 8.76 -7.16 -6.04
CA LEU A 109 7.46 -7.84 -5.90
C LEU A 109 6.47 -7.33 -6.95
N GLY A 110 6.31 -6.02 -7.11
CA GLY A 110 5.44 -5.42 -8.13
C GLY A 110 5.76 -5.96 -9.53
N LYS A 111 7.03 -5.97 -9.91
CA LYS A 111 7.50 -6.52 -11.20
C LYS A 111 7.19 -8.01 -11.32
N ARG A 112 7.48 -8.81 -10.28
CA ARG A 112 7.22 -10.26 -10.27
C ARG A 112 5.76 -10.60 -10.49
N TYR A 113 4.84 -9.83 -9.88
CA TYR A 113 3.41 -10.03 -10.01
C TYR A 113 2.76 -9.25 -11.15
N GLY A 114 3.57 -8.60 -11.99
CA GLY A 114 3.12 -7.92 -13.20
C GLY A 114 2.27 -6.69 -12.93
N GLN A 115 2.54 -5.99 -11.82
CA GLN A 115 1.92 -4.72 -11.50
C GLN A 115 2.41 -3.62 -12.46
N GLN A 116 1.55 -2.65 -12.75
CA GLN A 116 1.96 -1.47 -13.50
C GLN A 116 2.82 -0.53 -12.65
N SER A 117 2.48 -0.40 -11.38
CA SER A 117 3.19 0.43 -10.42
C SER A 117 3.08 -0.10 -9.00
N THR A 118 3.96 0.39 -8.14
CA THR A 118 3.87 0.28 -6.68
C THR A 118 3.82 1.68 -6.09
N MET A 119 3.12 1.87 -4.99
CA MET A 119 3.10 3.13 -4.27
C MET A 119 4.06 3.07 -3.08
N HIS A 120 4.80 4.15 -2.88
CA HIS A 120 5.68 4.35 -1.75
C HIS A 120 5.32 5.63 -1.01
N ILE A 121 5.26 5.54 0.32
CA ILE A 121 5.02 6.66 1.22
C ILE A 121 6.27 6.82 2.07
N SER A 122 6.91 7.98 1.97
CA SER A 122 8.06 8.33 2.78
C SER A 122 7.66 8.77 4.20
N PRO A 123 8.58 8.80 5.17
CA PRO A 123 8.27 9.21 6.55
C PRO A 123 7.66 10.62 6.66
N ASN A 124 7.97 11.53 5.75
CA ASN A 124 7.38 12.88 5.69
C ASN A 124 5.97 12.88 5.07
N LYS A 125 5.36 11.69 4.86
CA LYS A 125 4.03 11.46 4.29
C LYS A 125 3.91 11.80 2.81
N GLU A 126 4.99 11.99 2.10
CA GLU A 126 4.97 12.15 0.64
C GLU A 126 4.83 10.80 -0.03
N ALA A 127 3.89 10.69 -0.95
CA ALA A 127 3.62 9.48 -1.72
C ALA A 127 4.07 9.63 -3.17
N GLU A 128 4.52 8.51 -3.73
CA GLU A 128 4.91 8.41 -5.14
C GLU A 128 4.55 7.05 -5.71
N TYR A 129 4.22 7.01 -7.01
CA TYR A 129 4.15 5.78 -7.78
C TYR A 129 5.45 5.52 -8.51
N ASN A 130 5.96 4.30 -8.40
CA ASN A 130 7.08 3.80 -9.20
C ASN A 130 6.53 2.86 -10.25
N TYR A 131 6.69 3.20 -11.52
CA TYR A 131 6.16 2.40 -12.63
C TYR A 131 7.13 1.29 -13.01
N MET A 132 6.59 0.06 -13.12
CA MET A 132 7.39 -1.11 -13.47
C MET A 132 7.84 -1.05 -14.94
N GLY A 133 9.09 -1.40 -15.17
CA GLY A 133 9.67 -1.37 -16.53
C GLY A 133 10.10 0.01 -17.03
N SER A 134 9.97 1.05 -16.22
CA SER A 134 10.46 2.40 -16.54
C SER A 134 11.15 3.03 -15.34
N LYS A 135 11.88 4.13 -15.57
CA LYS A 135 12.42 4.96 -14.49
C LYS A 135 11.44 6.05 -14.05
N LYS A 136 10.19 5.99 -14.54
CA LYS A 136 9.19 7.00 -14.25
C LYS A 136 8.74 6.87 -12.79
N VAL A 137 8.80 8.00 -12.09
CA VAL A 137 8.26 8.20 -10.75
C VAL A 137 7.24 9.34 -10.85
N ASP A 138 6.05 9.11 -10.33
CA ASP A 138 4.98 10.12 -10.29
C ASP A 138 4.66 10.48 -8.83
N LYS A 139 4.95 11.72 -8.46
CA LYS A 139 4.69 12.25 -7.12
C LYS A 139 3.20 12.50 -6.96
N GLN A 140 2.61 11.92 -5.92
CA GLN A 140 1.18 11.98 -5.64
C GLN A 140 0.81 13.02 -4.55
N GLY A 141 1.79 13.76 -4.02
CA GLY A 141 1.58 14.69 -2.92
C GLY A 141 1.54 13.99 -1.55
N LYS A 142 0.89 14.62 -0.58
CA LYS A 142 0.86 14.12 0.79
C LYS A 142 -0.29 13.16 1.04
N VAL A 143 -0.05 12.19 1.90
CA VAL A 143 -1.07 11.26 2.37
C VAL A 143 -2.04 11.96 3.31
N VAL A 144 -3.33 11.79 3.06
CA VAL A 144 -4.44 12.21 3.91
C VAL A 144 -5.28 11.01 4.32
N TYR A 145 -5.91 11.09 5.48
CA TYR A 145 -6.59 9.96 6.10
C TYR A 145 -8.10 10.16 6.14
N ASN A 146 -8.84 9.05 5.95
CA ASN A 146 -10.29 8.96 6.15
C ASN A 146 -11.11 9.99 5.35
N ARG A 147 -10.62 10.39 4.18
CA ARG A 147 -11.37 11.25 3.25
C ARG A 147 -12.18 10.43 2.25
N PRO A 148 -13.32 10.94 1.79
CA PRO A 148 -14.04 10.35 0.66
C PRO A 148 -13.18 10.30 -0.59
N LEU A 149 -13.36 9.25 -1.40
CA LEU A 149 -12.74 9.16 -2.72
C LEU A 149 -13.31 10.25 -3.61
N SER A 150 -12.45 11.11 -4.16
CA SER A 150 -12.82 12.13 -5.15
C SER A 150 -12.47 11.66 -6.56
N GLY A 151 -13.24 12.11 -7.55
CA GLY A 151 -13.11 11.67 -8.95
C GLY A 151 -11.68 11.79 -9.49
N GLY A 152 -11.20 10.73 -10.14
CA GLY A 152 -9.86 10.61 -10.68
C GLY A 152 -8.77 10.35 -9.65
N GLY A 153 -9.14 10.03 -8.41
CA GLY A 153 -8.23 9.63 -7.34
C GLY A 153 -8.35 8.17 -6.96
N GLY A 154 -7.44 7.73 -6.12
CA GLY A 154 -7.44 6.42 -5.52
C GLY A 154 -7.29 6.49 -4.01
N ASP A 155 -7.79 5.50 -3.31
CA ASP A 155 -7.53 5.30 -1.89
C ASP A 155 -7.12 3.86 -1.59
N THR A 156 -6.57 3.69 -0.41
CA THR A 156 -6.33 2.36 0.16
C THR A 156 -7.09 2.26 1.47
N SER A 157 -7.96 1.27 1.55
CA SER A 157 -8.83 1.12 2.72
C SER A 157 -8.56 -0.16 3.50
N PHE A 158 -8.72 -0.05 4.81
CA PHE A 158 -8.79 -1.14 5.75
C PHE A 158 -10.25 -1.41 6.12
N ARG A 159 -10.52 -2.47 6.88
CA ARG A 159 -11.87 -2.71 7.42
C ARG A 159 -12.34 -1.51 8.27
N LYS A 160 -13.66 -1.31 8.34
CA LYS A 160 -14.32 -0.26 9.15
C LYS A 160 -14.04 1.17 8.69
N LYS A 161 -14.06 1.43 7.38
CA LYS A 161 -13.94 2.77 6.78
C LYS A 161 -12.64 3.52 7.09
N GLN A 162 -11.60 2.83 7.55
CA GLN A 162 -10.27 3.40 7.72
C GLN A 162 -9.57 3.40 6.36
N SER A 163 -9.20 4.54 5.86
CA SER A 163 -8.57 4.69 4.55
C SER A 163 -7.51 5.78 4.54
N PHE A 164 -6.65 5.74 3.56
CA PHE A 164 -5.79 6.86 3.21
C PHE A 164 -5.80 7.06 1.69
N THR A 165 -5.61 8.28 1.27
CA THR A 165 -5.46 8.71 -0.12
C THR A 165 -4.34 9.73 -0.23
N THR A 166 -4.08 10.24 -1.43
CA THR A 166 -3.07 11.27 -1.66
C THR A 166 -3.72 12.58 -2.09
N GLU A 167 -3.15 13.70 -1.69
CA GLU A 167 -3.57 15.04 -2.04
C GLU A 167 -2.39 15.75 -2.72
N LYS A 168 -2.60 16.15 -3.98
CA LYS A 168 -1.63 16.93 -4.76
C LYS A 168 -1.65 18.39 -4.40
#